data_c3c892423c305975bbd1fa06850abb06
#
_entry.id   c3c892423c305975bbd1fa06850abb06
#
_cell.length_a   1.000
_cell.length_b   1.000
_cell.length_c   1.000
_cell.angle_alpha   90.00
_cell.angle_beta   90.00
_cell.angle_gamma   90.00
#
_symmetry.space_group_name_H-M   'P 1'
#
loop_
_entity.id
_entity.type
_entity.pdbx_description
1 polymer ?
#
loop_
_entity_poly.entity_id
_entity_poly.type
_entity_poly.pdbx_seq_one_letter_code
_entity_poly.pdbx_strand_id
1 'polypeptide(L)'
;MGIEFDGLDNQKPVSNALKTINIILVVIIVILALILISMSFLWTPMTVKGVSMNDTLHEDEHIILITAWYKYTYGDIIVFNRTTYDDQEKHIIKRVIGLPGDYIRFDENELAFYRNGEKLVEDYVFGNYQSSYMEYSRSEIKNALCSQTGYLIEEGKVFVLGDNRMKSNDSHVYGAIDKAQIIGKYLFVY
;
A
#
# COMPACT_ATOMS: atom_id res chain seq x y z
N MET A 1 -24.70 74.16 -30.82
CA MET A 1 -23.41 73.98 -30.12
C MET A 1 -23.33 72.51 -29.75
N GLY A 2 -22.85 71.68 -30.71
CA GLY A 2 -22.74 70.23 -30.54
C GLY A 2 -21.39 69.95 -29.88
N ILE A 3 -21.40 69.20 -28.76
CA ILE A 3 -20.18 68.67 -28.14
C ILE A 3 -20.03 67.28 -28.75
N GLU A 4 -19.10 67.13 -29.68
CA GLU A 4 -18.61 65.85 -30.19
C GLU A 4 -17.74 65.20 -29.09
N PHE A 5 -18.19 64.09 -28.55
CA PHE A 5 -17.37 63.21 -27.73
C PHE A 5 -16.60 62.28 -28.67
N ASP A 6 -15.49 62.80 -29.16
CA ASP A 6 -14.50 62.00 -29.89
C ASP A 6 -13.47 61.51 -28.87
N GLY A 7 -13.31 60.22 -28.77
CA GLY A 7 -12.15 59.61 -28.14
C GLY A 7 -12.38 58.72 -26.94
N LEU A 8 -12.69 57.49 -27.14
CA LEU A 8 -12.29 56.35 -26.27
C LEU A 8 -12.39 55.02 -27.01
N ASP A 9 -11.71 54.88 -28.10
CA ASP A 9 -11.42 53.52 -28.61
C ASP A 9 -10.07 53.45 -29.31
N ASN A 10 -9.00 53.71 -28.56
CA ASN A 10 -7.64 53.50 -29.02
C ASN A 10 -6.98 52.34 -28.30
N GLN A 11 -7.69 51.21 -28.17
CA GLN A 11 -7.05 49.97 -27.82
C GLN A 11 -6.24 49.46 -29.04
N LYS A 12 -4.92 49.61 -28.98
CA LYS A 12 -4.02 49.00 -29.96
C LYS A 12 -4.30 47.51 -30.03
N PRO A 13 -4.51 46.94 -31.21
CA PRO A 13 -4.77 45.51 -31.35
C PRO A 13 -3.60 44.74 -30.72
N VAL A 14 -3.92 43.84 -29.76
CA VAL A 14 -2.93 42.94 -29.15
C VAL A 14 -2.20 42.23 -30.27
N SER A 15 -0.86 42.36 -30.32
CA SER A 15 -0.07 41.76 -31.40
C SER A 15 -0.33 40.26 -31.50
N ASN A 16 -0.33 39.68 -32.69
CA ASN A 16 -0.54 38.24 -32.90
C ASN A 16 0.45 37.41 -32.09
N ALA A 17 1.66 37.91 -31.88
CA ALA A 17 2.66 37.29 -31.05
C ALA A 17 2.20 37.15 -29.57
N LEU A 18 1.60 38.20 -29.00
CA LEU A 18 1.07 38.14 -27.62
C LEU A 18 -0.11 37.17 -27.51
N LYS A 19 -0.98 37.08 -28.50
CA LYS A 19 -2.07 36.10 -28.53
C LYS A 19 -1.53 34.68 -28.59
N THR A 20 -0.51 34.42 -29.41
CA THR A 20 0.12 33.11 -29.49
C THR A 20 0.80 32.72 -28.18
N ILE A 21 1.53 33.64 -27.55
CA ILE A 21 2.15 33.41 -26.24
C ILE A 21 1.09 33.06 -25.18
N ASN A 22 -0.02 33.81 -25.11
CA ASN A 22 -1.09 33.52 -24.18
C ASN A 22 -1.72 32.13 -24.40
N ILE A 23 -1.93 31.73 -25.64
CA ILE A 23 -2.45 30.39 -25.97
C ILE A 23 -1.49 29.32 -25.46
N ILE A 24 -0.18 29.48 -25.74
CA ILE A 24 0.84 28.53 -25.27
C ILE A 24 0.84 28.44 -23.72
N LEU A 25 0.80 29.56 -23.03
CA LEU A 25 0.73 29.58 -21.56
C LEU A 25 -0.51 28.89 -21.03
N VAL A 26 -1.68 29.13 -21.62
CA VAL A 26 -2.93 28.46 -21.23
C VAL A 26 -2.81 26.94 -21.43
N VAL A 27 -2.28 26.49 -22.57
CA VAL A 27 -2.07 25.07 -22.83
C VAL A 27 -1.12 24.44 -21.80
N ILE A 28 -0.02 25.10 -21.46
CA ILE A 28 0.91 24.63 -20.42
C ILE A 28 0.21 24.52 -19.07
N ILE A 29 -0.56 25.55 -18.67
CA ILE A 29 -1.29 25.54 -17.40
C ILE A 29 -2.29 24.39 -17.36
N VAL A 30 -3.03 24.15 -18.46
CA VAL A 30 -3.99 23.04 -18.53
C VAL A 30 -3.27 21.69 -18.41
N ILE A 31 -2.15 21.52 -19.11
CA ILE A 31 -1.36 20.27 -19.00
C ILE A 31 -0.86 20.07 -17.58
N LEU A 32 -0.30 21.09 -16.94
CA LEU A 32 0.16 21.01 -15.55
C LEU A 32 -0.99 20.68 -14.58
N ALA A 33 -2.15 21.31 -14.76
CA ALA A 33 -3.33 21.02 -13.95
C ALA A 33 -3.80 19.56 -14.12
N LEU A 34 -3.82 19.04 -15.34
CA LEU A 34 -4.15 17.64 -15.59
C LEU A 34 -3.14 16.67 -14.97
N ILE A 35 -1.85 16.99 -15.01
CA ILE A 35 -0.80 16.20 -14.34
C ILE A 35 -1.03 16.21 -12.83
N LEU A 36 -1.25 17.37 -12.20
CA LEU A 36 -1.49 17.47 -10.75
C LEU A 36 -2.75 16.72 -10.32
N ILE A 37 -3.83 16.83 -11.09
CA ILE A 37 -5.07 16.08 -10.83
C ILE A 37 -4.81 14.58 -10.96
N SER A 38 -4.11 14.12 -11.99
CA SER A 38 -3.81 12.69 -12.15
C SER A 38 -2.94 12.14 -11.01
N MET A 39 -1.96 12.92 -10.54
CA MET A 39 -1.11 12.52 -9.41
C MET A 39 -1.90 12.40 -8.11
N SER A 40 -2.93 13.21 -7.88
CA SER A 40 -3.78 13.14 -6.67
C SER A 40 -4.59 11.84 -6.59
N PHE A 41 -4.82 11.15 -7.70
CA PHE A 41 -5.48 9.83 -7.73
C PHE A 41 -4.50 8.66 -7.57
N LEU A 42 -3.19 8.91 -7.73
CA LEU A 42 -2.17 7.86 -7.64
C LEU A 42 -1.66 7.66 -6.21
N TRP A 43 -1.73 8.68 -5.37
CA TRP A 43 -1.11 8.70 -4.05
C TRP A 43 -2.16 9.00 -2.98
N THR A 44 -2.18 8.15 -1.96
CA THR A 44 -3.12 8.30 -0.85
C THR A 44 -2.32 8.44 0.45
N PRO A 45 -2.43 9.58 1.17
CA PRO A 45 -1.86 9.70 2.50
C PRO A 45 -2.66 8.87 3.50
N MET A 46 -1.97 8.22 4.42
CA MET A 46 -2.58 7.43 5.50
C MET A 46 -1.75 7.54 6.77
N THR A 47 -2.40 7.37 7.92
CA THR A 47 -1.73 7.31 9.21
C THR A 47 -1.67 5.86 9.70
N VAL A 48 -0.48 5.42 10.11
CA VAL A 48 -0.27 4.08 10.68
C VAL A 48 -0.98 3.99 12.02
N LYS A 49 -1.74 2.90 12.23
CA LYS A 49 -2.38 2.62 13.51
C LYS A 49 -1.97 1.24 14.01
N GLY A 50 -1.61 1.20 15.29
CA GLY A 50 -1.18 -0.01 15.99
C GLY A 50 0.30 -0.36 15.78
N VAL A 51 0.73 -1.39 16.47
CA VAL A 51 2.15 -1.73 16.66
C VAL A 51 2.61 -2.94 15.85
N SER A 52 1.78 -3.47 14.95
CA SER A 52 2.04 -4.72 14.24
C SER A 52 3.17 -4.64 13.20
N MET A 53 3.57 -3.43 12.81
CA MET A 53 4.66 -3.17 11.87
C MET A 53 5.91 -2.56 12.53
N ASN A 54 5.93 -2.46 13.88
CA ASN A 54 7.15 -2.05 14.60
C ASN A 54 8.27 -3.09 14.32
N ASP A 55 9.50 -2.71 14.11
CA ASP A 55 10.14 -1.40 14.11
C ASP A 55 10.16 -0.71 12.73
N THR A 56 9.54 -1.30 11.70
CA THR A 56 9.58 -0.74 10.34
C THR A 56 8.68 0.51 10.22
N LEU A 57 7.50 0.46 10.82
CA LEU A 57 6.56 1.58 10.84
C LEU A 57 5.97 1.71 12.25
N HIS A 58 5.96 2.93 12.76
CA HIS A 58 5.47 3.22 14.11
C HIS A 58 4.06 3.80 14.09
N GLU A 59 3.37 3.66 15.22
CA GLU A 59 2.05 4.25 15.39
C GLU A 59 2.11 5.76 15.20
N ASP A 60 1.06 6.32 14.57
CA ASP A 60 0.89 7.72 14.20
C ASP A 60 1.85 8.26 13.13
N GLU A 61 2.74 7.45 12.56
CA GLU A 61 3.48 7.87 11.37
C GLU A 61 2.56 8.09 10.17
N HIS A 62 2.91 9.11 9.39
CA HIS A 62 2.21 9.43 8.15
C HIS A 62 2.92 8.81 6.95
N ILE A 63 2.20 8.02 6.19
CA ILE A 63 2.73 7.29 5.04
C ILE A 63 2.02 7.67 3.76
N ILE A 64 2.70 7.49 2.65
CA ILE A 64 2.12 7.60 1.31
C ILE A 64 1.97 6.20 0.72
N LEU A 65 0.77 5.93 0.20
CA LEU A 65 0.47 4.74 -0.59
C LEU A 65 0.39 5.10 -2.07
N ILE A 66 0.89 4.20 -2.91
CA ILE A 66 0.55 4.17 -4.33
C ILE A 66 -0.66 3.24 -4.53
N THR A 67 -1.73 3.76 -5.14
CA THR A 67 -3.03 3.10 -5.24
C THR A 67 -3.41 2.67 -6.66
N ALA A 68 -2.65 3.09 -7.68
CA ALA A 68 -2.88 2.72 -9.06
C ALA A 68 -1.58 2.31 -9.76
N TRP A 69 -1.71 1.40 -10.75
CA TRP A 69 -0.62 0.90 -11.61
C TRP A 69 0.62 0.36 -10.89
N TYR A 70 0.42 -0.16 -9.66
CA TYR A 70 1.50 -0.78 -8.91
C TYR A 70 1.46 -2.30 -9.04
N LYS A 71 2.64 -2.91 -8.94
CA LYS A 71 2.80 -4.34 -8.68
C LYS A 71 3.42 -4.49 -7.30
N TYR A 72 2.95 -5.45 -6.56
CA TYR A 72 3.61 -5.83 -5.31
C TYR A 72 4.34 -7.16 -5.49
N THR A 73 5.44 -7.30 -4.78
CA THR A 73 6.31 -8.45 -4.77
C THR A 73 6.57 -8.89 -3.34
N TYR A 74 7.29 -9.99 -3.17
CA TYR A 74 7.78 -10.40 -1.85
C TYR A 74 8.55 -9.25 -1.17
N GLY A 75 8.28 -9.04 0.12
CA GLY A 75 8.90 -8.01 0.94
C GLY A 75 8.20 -6.64 0.92
N ASP A 76 7.33 -6.38 -0.06
CA ASP A 76 6.58 -5.12 -0.11
C ASP A 76 5.60 -4.97 1.05
N ILE A 77 5.43 -3.75 1.54
CA ILE A 77 4.39 -3.42 2.52
C ILE A 77 3.14 -2.96 1.79
N ILE A 78 2.01 -3.55 2.12
CA ILE A 78 0.70 -3.25 1.52
C ILE A 78 -0.32 -2.86 2.58
N VAL A 79 -1.32 -2.10 2.14
CA VAL A 79 -2.52 -1.80 2.93
C VAL A 79 -3.71 -2.46 2.27
N PHE A 80 -4.56 -3.09 3.06
CA PHE A 80 -5.75 -3.78 2.58
C PHE A 80 -6.93 -3.60 3.54
N ASN A 81 -8.14 -3.74 3.01
CA ASN A 81 -9.37 -3.72 3.79
C ASN A 81 -9.63 -5.09 4.40
N ARG A 82 -10.04 -5.07 5.65
CA ARG A 82 -10.52 -6.27 6.32
C ARG A 82 -11.62 -5.93 7.30
N THR A 83 -12.72 -6.69 7.23
CA THR A 83 -13.76 -6.67 8.25
C THR A 83 -13.26 -7.37 9.50
N THR A 84 -13.32 -6.70 10.64
CA THR A 84 -12.93 -7.21 11.94
C THR A 84 -14.13 -7.88 12.64
N TYR A 85 -13.90 -8.52 13.79
CA TYR A 85 -14.95 -9.24 14.55
C TYR A 85 -16.11 -8.34 15.03
N ASP A 86 -15.90 -7.03 15.03
CA ASP A 86 -16.90 -6.00 15.37
C ASP A 86 -17.62 -5.43 14.15
N ASP A 87 -17.59 -6.14 13.03
CA ASP A 87 -18.16 -5.78 11.71
C ASP A 87 -17.69 -4.42 11.18
N GLN A 88 -16.56 -3.92 11.70
CA GLN A 88 -15.95 -2.70 11.19
C GLN A 88 -14.93 -3.04 10.10
N GLU A 89 -15.00 -2.31 8.99
CA GLU A 89 -13.97 -2.35 7.97
C GLU A 89 -12.76 -1.53 8.44
N LYS A 90 -11.60 -2.16 8.53
CA LYS A 90 -10.35 -1.53 8.95
C LYS A 90 -9.30 -1.65 7.86
N HIS A 91 -8.51 -0.58 7.72
CA HIS A 91 -7.30 -0.61 6.92
C HIS A 91 -6.18 -1.27 7.72
N ILE A 92 -5.66 -2.36 7.18
CA ILE A 92 -4.62 -3.17 7.80
C ILE A 92 -3.34 -3.03 6.98
N ILE A 93 -2.23 -2.76 7.65
CA ILE A 93 -0.91 -2.66 7.02
C ILE A 93 -0.07 -3.88 7.37
N LYS A 94 0.50 -4.58 6.37
CA LYS A 94 1.31 -5.79 6.52
C LYS A 94 2.33 -5.92 5.40
N ARG A 95 3.32 -6.78 5.63
CA ARG A 95 4.32 -7.15 4.62
C ARG A 95 3.92 -8.40 3.86
N VAL A 96 4.12 -8.38 2.54
CA VAL A 96 3.93 -9.52 1.65
C VAL A 96 5.03 -10.55 1.89
N ILE A 97 4.64 -11.74 2.31
CA ILE A 97 5.54 -12.88 2.58
C ILE A 97 5.42 -13.94 1.51
N GLY A 98 4.29 -14.03 0.84
CA GLY A 98 4.11 -14.98 -0.24
C GLY A 98 3.07 -14.53 -1.25
N LEU A 99 3.24 -14.98 -2.47
CA LEU A 99 2.43 -14.69 -3.65
C LEU A 99 1.72 -15.97 -4.12
N PRO A 100 0.73 -15.88 -5.01
CA PRO A 100 0.06 -17.06 -5.56
C PRO A 100 1.04 -18.10 -6.10
N GLY A 101 0.82 -19.36 -5.73
CA GLY A 101 1.68 -20.46 -6.08
C GLY A 101 2.84 -20.73 -5.11
N ASP A 102 3.13 -19.80 -4.21
CA ASP A 102 4.14 -20.04 -3.16
C ASP A 102 3.61 -20.99 -2.08
N TYR A 103 4.52 -21.77 -1.51
CA TYR A 103 4.30 -22.56 -0.31
C TYR A 103 4.96 -21.89 0.88
N ILE A 104 4.18 -21.58 1.90
CA ILE A 104 4.66 -20.98 3.15
C ILE A 104 4.63 -22.04 4.25
N ARG A 105 5.77 -22.28 4.90
CA ARG A 105 5.89 -23.21 6.01
C ARG A 105 6.48 -22.52 7.22
N PHE A 106 5.97 -22.84 8.39
CA PHE A 106 6.55 -22.46 9.67
C PHE A 106 7.16 -23.69 10.35
N ASP A 107 8.42 -23.59 10.74
CA ASP A 107 9.11 -24.63 11.49
C ASP A 107 9.06 -24.31 12.97
N GLU A 108 8.33 -25.13 13.75
CA GLU A 108 8.15 -24.93 15.20
C GLU A 108 9.43 -25.19 16.00
N ASN A 109 10.41 -25.95 15.49
CA ASN A 109 11.68 -26.21 16.16
C ASN A 109 12.67 -25.07 15.94
N GLU A 110 12.75 -24.58 14.69
CA GLU A 110 13.62 -23.47 14.32
C GLU A 110 13.00 -22.10 14.59
N LEU A 111 11.68 -22.07 14.87
CA LEU A 111 10.88 -20.85 15.00
C LEU A 111 11.10 -19.90 13.82
N ALA A 112 10.95 -20.43 12.59
CA ALA A 112 11.25 -19.70 11.38
C ALA A 112 10.25 -19.99 10.26
N PHE A 113 10.01 -19.00 9.42
CA PHE A 113 9.26 -19.18 8.19
C PHE A 113 10.16 -19.62 7.03
N TYR A 114 9.58 -20.42 6.16
CA TYR A 114 10.14 -20.89 4.89
C TYR A 114 9.19 -20.53 3.77
N ARG A 115 9.74 -20.16 2.63
CA ARG A 115 9.00 -19.96 1.39
C ARG A 115 9.61 -20.84 0.31
N ASN A 116 8.82 -21.72 -0.29
CA ASN A 116 9.24 -22.65 -1.33
C ASN A 116 10.45 -23.52 -0.93
N GLY A 117 10.51 -23.88 0.36
CA GLY A 117 11.60 -24.69 0.93
C GLY A 117 12.83 -23.90 1.39
N GLU A 118 12.91 -22.61 1.09
CA GLU A 118 14.02 -21.75 1.53
C GLU A 118 13.65 -20.98 2.80
N LYS A 119 14.55 -20.98 3.78
CA LYS A 119 14.38 -20.20 5.03
C LYS A 119 14.38 -18.70 4.70
N LEU A 120 13.39 -18.00 5.23
CA LEU A 120 13.32 -16.56 5.04
C LEU A 120 14.41 -15.84 5.85
N VAL A 121 15.07 -14.88 5.21
CA VAL A 121 15.94 -13.91 5.86
C VAL A 121 15.11 -12.67 6.13
N GLU A 122 14.90 -12.35 7.41
CA GLU A 122 13.90 -11.38 7.84
C GLU A 122 14.51 -10.32 8.77
N ASP A 123 15.46 -9.55 8.25
CA ASP A 123 16.19 -8.50 8.98
C ASP A 123 15.28 -7.39 9.53
N TYR A 124 14.05 -7.31 9.02
CA TYR A 124 13.01 -6.37 9.44
C TYR A 124 12.15 -6.89 10.61
N VAL A 125 12.30 -8.15 11.00
CA VAL A 125 11.51 -8.72 12.11
C VAL A 125 12.12 -8.33 13.44
N PHE A 126 11.33 -7.63 14.25
CA PHE A 126 11.71 -7.27 15.61
C PHE A 126 11.42 -8.40 16.59
N GLY A 127 12.45 -8.74 17.36
CA GLY A 127 12.36 -9.79 18.39
C GLY A 127 12.39 -11.20 17.82
N ASN A 128 12.37 -12.17 18.73
CA ASN A 128 12.36 -13.58 18.37
C ASN A 128 10.95 -14.16 18.46
N TYR A 129 10.63 -15.10 17.58
CA TYR A 129 9.44 -15.91 17.74
C TYR A 129 9.46 -16.66 19.08
N GLN A 130 8.28 -16.79 19.69
CA GLN A 130 8.09 -17.65 20.87
C GLN A 130 7.43 -18.96 20.43
N SER A 131 7.60 -20.02 21.23
CA SER A 131 6.97 -21.31 20.98
C SER A 131 5.44 -21.24 20.88
N SER A 132 4.83 -20.26 21.56
CA SER A 132 3.39 -19.98 21.51
C SER A 132 2.93 -19.24 20.24
N TYR A 133 3.82 -18.87 19.32
CA TYR A 133 3.47 -18.05 18.15
C TYR A 133 2.28 -18.59 17.34
N MET A 134 2.24 -19.92 17.15
CA MET A 134 1.18 -20.57 16.37
C MET A 134 -0.07 -20.94 17.19
N GLU A 135 -0.12 -20.65 18.49
CA GLU A 135 -1.26 -21.03 19.35
C GLU A 135 -2.56 -20.28 19.00
N TYR A 136 -2.43 -19.05 18.49
CA TYR A 136 -3.57 -18.21 18.10
C TYR A 136 -4.05 -18.45 16.67
N SER A 137 -3.37 -19.31 15.91
CA SER A 137 -3.75 -19.65 14.54
C SER A 137 -4.98 -20.55 14.54
N ARG A 138 -5.85 -20.38 13.52
CA ARG A 138 -6.91 -21.36 13.29
C ARG A 138 -6.28 -22.72 13.01
N SER A 139 -6.93 -23.80 13.48
CA SER A 139 -6.37 -25.14 13.38
C SER A 139 -5.99 -25.54 11.96
N GLU A 140 -6.82 -25.20 10.96
CA GLU A 140 -6.57 -25.51 9.56
C GLU A 140 -5.33 -24.77 9.05
N ILE A 141 -5.16 -23.50 9.42
CA ILE A 141 -4.01 -22.68 9.01
C ILE A 141 -2.75 -23.17 9.70
N LYS A 142 -2.80 -23.44 11.00
CA LYS A 142 -1.67 -24.01 11.74
C LYS A 142 -1.23 -25.34 11.13
N ASN A 143 -2.17 -26.26 10.91
CA ASN A 143 -1.86 -27.58 10.35
C ASN A 143 -1.22 -27.48 8.97
N ALA A 144 -1.69 -26.56 8.12
CA ALA A 144 -1.10 -26.32 6.81
C ALA A 144 0.29 -25.70 6.91
N LEU A 145 0.47 -24.64 7.71
CA LEU A 145 1.77 -23.96 7.87
C LEU A 145 2.84 -24.87 8.49
N CYS A 146 2.47 -25.71 9.47
CA CYS A 146 3.41 -26.62 10.15
C CYS A 146 3.55 -27.97 9.44
N SER A 147 2.88 -28.18 8.30
CA SER A 147 3.05 -29.40 7.49
C SER A 147 4.39 -29.42 6.74
N GLN A 148 4.80 -30.59 6.28
CA GLN A 148 6.03 -30.72 5.48
C GLN A 148 5.96 -29.96 4.14
N THR A 149 4.77 -29.88 3.53
CA THR A 149 4.55 -29.17 2.25
C THR A 149 4.33 -27.68 2.44
N GLY A 150 3.82 -27.26 3.60
CA GLY A 150 3.45 -25.88 3.87
C GLY A 150 2.05 -25.51 3.38
N TYR A 151 1.69 -24.25 3.60
CA TYR A 151 0.44 -23.63 3.18
C TYR A 151 0.58 -23.10 1.75
N LEU A 152 -0.16 -23.69 0.80
CA LEU A 152 -0.20 -23.22 -0.59
C LEU A 152 -1.04 -21.94 -0.68
N ILE A 153 -0.48 -20.88 -1.27
CA ILE A 153 -1.20 -19.66 -1.57
C ILE A 153 -1.95 -19.82 -2.89
N GLU A 154 -3.28 -19.81 -2.80
CA GLU A 154 -4.16 -19.92 -3.96
C GLU A 154 -4.04 -18.73 -4.91
N GLU A 155 -4.44 -18.95 -6.18
CA GLU A 155 -4.52 -17.84 -7.15
C GLU A 155 -5.48 -16.75 -6.65
N GLY A 156 -5.09 -15.49 -6.87
CA GLY A 156 -5.86 -14.34 -6.38
C GLY A 156 -5.64 -13.99 -4.91
N LYS A 157 -4.81 -14.73 -4.16
CA LYS A 157 -4.53 -14.46 -2.74
C LYS A 157 -3.08 -14.05 -2.48
N VAL A 158 -2.84 -13.47 -1.31
CA VAL A 158 -1.52 -13.02 -0.84
C VAL A 158 -1.36 -13.37 0.63
N PHE A 159 -0.21 -13.93 1.00
CA PHE A 159 0.12 -14.21 2.40
C PHE A 159 0.92 -13.05 2.98
N VAL A 160 0.44 -12.48 4.07
CA VAL A 160 1.00 -11.27 4.67
C VAL A 160 1.27 -11.47 6.15
N LEU A 161 2.38 -10.89 6.64
CA LEU A 161 2.73 -10.89 8.06
C LEU A 161 3.06 -9.47 8.54
N GLY A 162 2.83 -9.20 9.82
CA GLY A 162 3.36 -8.01 10.46
C GLY A 162 4.82 -8.19 10.82
N ASP A 163 5.61 -7.11 10.80
CA ASP A 163 7.03 -7.17 11.17
C ASP A 163 7.21 -7.42 12.68
N ASN A 164 6.28 -6.91 13.49
CA ASN A 164 6.18 -7.27 14.90
C ASN A 164 5.39 -8.58 15.06
N ARG A 165 6.05 -9.71 14.82
CA ARG A 165 5.46 -11.05 14.74
C ARG A 165 4.58 -11.40 15.91
N MET A 166 5.05 -11.14 17.14
CA MET A 166 4.34 -11.50 18.37
C MET A 166 3.15 -10.59 18.69
N LYS A 167 3.04 -9.43 18.03
CA LYS A 167 1.94 -8.46 18.21
C LYS A 167 1.17 -8.20 16.94
N SER A 168 1.11 -9.19 16.05
CA SER A 168 0.42 -9.09 14.78
C SER A 168 -0.66 -10.16 14.63
N ASN A 169 -1.86 -9.72 14.29
CA ASN A 169 -2.92 -10.61 13.81
C ASN A 169 -2.93 -10.51 12.28
N ASP A 170 -2.47 -11.56 11.61
CA ASP A 170 -2.20 -11.57 10.18
C ASP A 170 -2.43 -12.97 9.56
N SER A 171 -1.83 -13.26 8.41
CA SER A 171 -2.11 -14.49 7.69
C SER A 171 -1.78 -15.79 8.44
N HIS A 172 -0.92 -15.74 9.45
CA HIS A 172 -0.67 -16.94 10.29
C HIS A 172 -1.91 -17.31 11.11
N VAL A 173 -2.78 -16.33 11.41
CA VAL A 173 -4.01 -16.56 12.19
C VAL A 173 -5.20 -16.88 11.28
N TYR A 174 -5.36 -16.12 10.18
CA TYR A 174 -6.59 -16.16 9.39
C TYR A 174 -6.40 -16.63 7.93
N GLY A 175 -5.17 -16.94 7.52
CA GLY A 175 -4.85 -17.37 6.16
C GLY A 175 -4.56 -16.20 5.21
N ALA A 176 -4.32 -16.55 3.95
CA ALA A 176 -4.06 -15.55 2.90
C ALA A 176 -5.27 -14.65 2.64
N ILE A 177 -5.01 -13.40 2.29
CA ILE A 177 -6.02 -12.37 1.96
C ILE A 177 -6.27 -12.34 0.45
N ASP A 178 -7.45 -11.89 0.04
CA ASP A 178 -7.76 -11.70 -1.38
C ASP A 178 -7.06 -10.44 -1.93
N LYS A 179 -6.53 -10.53 -3.14
CA LYS A 179 -5.92 -9.38 -3.85
C LYS A 179 -6.88 -8.21 -4.01
N ALA A 180 -8.18 -8.48 -4.14
CA ALA A 180 -9.22 -7.46 -4.28
C ALA A 180 -9.37 -6.57 -3.02
N GLN A 181 -8.89 -7.03 -1.87
CA GLN A 181 -8.91 -6.26 -0.62
C GLN A 181 -7.77 -5.23 -0.54
N ILE A 182 -6.74 -5.35 -1.41
CA ILE A 182 -5.55 -4.49 -1.36
C ILE A 182 -5.89 -3.11 -1.91
N ILE A 183 -5.68 -2.08 -1.08
CA ILE A 183 -5.92 -0.67 -1.40
C ILE A 183 -4.70 -0.07 -2.08
N GLY A 184 -3.52 -0.39 -1.60
CA GLY A 184 -2.30 0.21 -2.11
C GLY A 184 -1.04 -0.41 -1.52
N LYS A 185 0.09 -0.01 -2.12
CA LYS A 185 1.44 -0.36 -1.68
C LYS A 185 2.06 0.85 -0.99
N TYR A 186 2.70 0.61 0.15
CA TYR A 186 3.51 1.60 0.86
C TYR A 186 4.66 2.11 -0.01
N LEU A 187 4.91 3.40 0.05
CA LEU A 187 5.98 4.05 -0.70
C LEU A 187 7.05 4.66 0.24
N PHE A 188 6.64 5.54 1.15
CA PHE A 188 7.54 6.17 2.14
C PHE A 188 6.75 6.83 3.29
N VAL A 189 7.46 7.15 4.38
CA VAL A 189 7.01 8.01 5.50
C VAL A 189 7.28 9.47 5.17
N TYR A 190 6.40 10.41 5.58
CA TYR A 190 6.59 11.86 5.38
C TYR A 190 6.29 12.68 6.63
#